data_b34007d4303d748ac4fd2ee888b02506
#
_entry.id   b34007d4303d748ac4fd2ee888b02506
#
_cell.length_a   1.000
_cell.length_b   1.000
_cell.length_c   1.000
_cell.angle_alpha   90.00
_cell.angle_beta   90.00
_cell.angle_gamma   90.00
#
_symmetry.space_group_name_H-M   'P 1'
#
loop_
_entity.id
_entity.type
_entity.pdbx_description
1 polymer ?
#
loop_
_entity_poly.entity_id
_entity_poly.type
_entity_poly.pdbx_seq_one_letter_code
_entity_poly.pdbx_strand_id
1 'polypeptide(L)' 'MMKASYKQLWKLLVDKEMSKSDLHKATGLSSSTMTKLRRSEDVSMEALRKICTVLDCNIADIVEFEKRDN' A
#
# COMPACT_ATOMS: atom_id res chain seq x y z
N MET A 1 -0.68 -20.67 0.97
CA MET A 1 -1.68 -19.61 0.81
C MET A 1 -1.00 -18.32 0.35
N MET A 2 -1.68 -17.51 -0.43
CA MET A 2 -1.09 -16.28 -0.93
C MET A 2 -1.09 -15.18 0.11
N LYS A 3 -0.16 -14.26 -0.02
CA LYS A 3 0.00 -13.14 0.89
C LYS A 3 0.02 -11.84 0.11
N ALA A 4 -0.52 -10.78 0.70
CA ALA A 4 -0.48 -9.47 0.09
C ALA A 4 0.94 -8.94 0.01
N SER A 5 1.28 -8.29 -1.08
CA SER A 5 2.56 -7.62 -1.27
C SER A 5 2.30 -6.20 -1.75
N TYR A 6 3.00 -5.25 -1.14
CA TYR A 6 2.87 -3.84 -1.51
C TYR A 6 4.14 -3.30 -2.16
N LYS A 7 4.95 -4.20 -2.75
CA LYS A 7 6.17 -3.80 -3.45
C LYS A 7 5.88 -2.77 -4.54
N GLN A 8 4.78 -2.96 -5.26
CA GLN A 8 4.42 -2.04 -6.34
C GLN A 8 4.09 -0.65 -5.78
N LEU A 9 3.44 -0.60 -4.61
CA LEU A 9 3.15 0.66 -3.94
C LEU A 9 4.44 1.41 -3.64
N TRP A 10 5.42 0.72 -3.06
CA TRP A 10 6.68 1.37 -2.69
C TRP A 10 7.43 1.87 -3.92
N LYS A 11 7.42 1.11 -5.01
CA LYS A 11 8.01 1.54 -6.28
C LYS A 11 7.31 2.77 -6.83
N LEU A 12 5.98 2.79 -6.76
CA LEU A 12 5.19 3.92 -7.25
C LEU A 12 5.50 5.18 -6.46
N LEU A 13 5.67 5.06 -5.14
CA LEU A 13 6.06 6.21 -4.31
C LEU A 13 7.41 6.76 -4.72
N VAL A 14 8.37 5.89 -5.00
CA VAL A 14 9.69 6.32 -5.48
C VAL A 14 9.55 7.11 -6.78
N ASP A 15 8.74 6.59 -7.72
CA ASP A 15 8.52 7.25 -9.01
C ASP A 15 7.85 8.62 -8.82
N LYS A 16 7.02 8.77 -7.81
CA LYS A 16 6.33 10.03 -7.53
C LYS A 16 7.10 10.91 -6.54
N GLU A 17 8.29 10.50 -6.15
CA GLU A 17 9.14 11.23 -5.21
C GLU A 17 8.42 11.49 -3.87
N MET A 18 7.68 10.49 -3.41
CA MET A 18 6.97 10.55 -2.14
C MET A 18 7.57 9.57 -1.13
N SER A 19 7.67 10.00 0.13
CA SER A 19 8.05 9.11 1.21
C SER A 19 6.82 8.40 1.75
N LYS A 20 7.03 7.35 2.56
CA LYS A 20 5.94 6.68 3.26
C LYS A 20 5.23 7.66 4.21
N SER A 21 5.99 8.57 4.81
CA SER A 21 5.43 9.61 5.67
C SER A 21 4.51 10.55 4.88
N ASP A 22 4.91 10.91 3.66
CA ASP A 22 4.09 11.74 2.78
C ASP A 22 2.77 11.04 2.46
N LEU A 23 2.83 9.74 2.17
CA LEU A 23 1.64 8.94 1.88
C LEU A 23 0.72 8.91 3.10
N HIS A 24 1.29 8.72 4.29
CA HIS A 24 0.54 8.68 5.54
C HIS A 24 -0.25 9.98 5.72
N LYS A 25 0.43 11.12 5.54
CA LYS A 25 -0.20 12.43 5.71
C LYS A 25 -1.28 12.68 4.64
N ALA A 26 -0.99 12.34 3.41
CA ALA A 26 -1.91 12.60 2.30
C ALA A 26 -3.17 11.75 2.37
N THR A 27 -3.07 10.51 2.86
CA THR A 27 -4.22 9.60 2.93
C THR A 27 -5.00 9.72 4.23
N GLY A 28 -4.37 10.20 5.29
CA GLY A 28 -4.99 10.23 6.61
C GLY A 28 -5.17 8.86 7.23
N LEU A 29 -4.46 7.83 6.73
CA LEU A 29 -4.56 6.49 7.28
C LEU A 29 -3.97 6.44 8.69
N SER A 30 -4.45 5.50 9.51
CA SER A 30 -3.94 5.34 10.86
C SER A 30 -2.50 4.81 10.85
N SER A 31 -1.78 5.04 11.94
CA SER A 31 -0.43 4.47 12.09
C SER A 31 -0.47 2.95 12.06
N SER A 32 -1.53 2.36 12.59
CA SER A 32 -1.74 0.91 12.56
C SER A 32 -1.82 0.39 11.13
N THR A 33 -2.57 1.07 10.27
CA THR A 33 -2.69 0.70 8.86
C THR A 33 -1.35 0.84 8.14
N MET A 34 -0.62 1.92 8.40
CA MET A 34 0.70 2.11 7.80
C MET A 34 1.66 0.99 8.21
N THR A 35 1.59 0.56 9.48
CA THR A 35 2.40 -0.55 9.96
C THR A 35 2.08 -1.85 9.22
N LYS A 36 0.79 -2.12 9.01
CA LYS A 36 0.35 -3.30 8.25
C LYS A 36 0.89 -3.29 6.83
N LEU A 37 0.85 -2.12 6.18
CA LEU A 37 1.40 -1.98 4.83
C LEU A 37 2.89 -2.32 4.81
N ARG A 38 3.66 -1.80 5.78
CA ARG A 38 5.10 -2.08 5.86
C ARG A 38 5.40 -3.55 6.12
N ARG A 39 4.50 -4.25 6.82
CA ARG A 39 4.66 -5.66 7.16
C ARG A 39 4.04 -6.61 6.13
N SER A 40 3.50 -6.08 5.06
CA SER A 40 2.81 -6.87 4.04
C SER A 40 1.62 -7.64 4.62
N GLU A 41 0.90 -6.99 5.53
CA GLU A 41 -0.30 -7.55 6.12
C GLU A 41 -1.54 -6.98 5.43
N ASP A 42 -2.66 -7.67 5.60
CA ASP A 42 -3.91 -7.22 4.98
C ASP A 42 -4.37 -5.89 5.55
N VAL A 43 -4.87 -5.03 4.67
CA VAL A 43 -5.51 -3.78 5.08
C VAL A 43 -6.90 -3.74 4.46
N SER A 44 -7.74 -2.83 4.94
CA SER A 44 -9.10 -2.73 4.47
C SER A 44 -9.16 -2.23 3.01
N MET A 45 -10.23 -2.57 2.33
CA MET A 45 -10.49 -2.04 0.99
C MET A 45 -10.58 -0.52 1.02
N GLU A 46 -11.14 0.04 2.10
CA GLU A 46 -11.22 1.49 2.26
C GLU A 46 -9.84 2.13 2.27
N ALA A 47 -8.87 1.51 2.97
CA ALA A 47 -7.50 2.00 3.00
C ALA A 47 -6.88 1.97 1.60
N LEU A 48 -7.09 0.88 0.87
CA LEU A 48 -6.57 0.76 -0.50
C LEU A 48 -7.19 1.81 -1.41
N ARG A 49 -8.48 2.08 -1.25
CA ARG A 49 -9.19 3.08 -2.05
C ARG A 49 -8.63 4.48 -1.80
N LYS A 50 -8.33 4.80 -0.54
CA LYS A 50 -7.73 6.09 -0.18
C LYS A 50 -6.35 6.26 -0.83
N ILE A 51 -5.55 5.20 -0.79
CA ILE A 51 -4.22 5.23 -1.41
C ILE A 51 -4.34 5.46 -2.93
N CYS A 52 -5.20 4.71 -3.58
CA CYS A 52 -5.41 4.85 -5.03
C CYS A 52 -5.92 6.23 -5.39
N THR A 53 -6.77 6.82 -4.56
CA THR A 53 -7.30 8.16 -4.79
C THR A 53 -6.18 9.20 -4.74
N VAL A 54 -5.33 9.12 -3.72
CA VAL A 54 -4.20 10.06 -3.56
C VAL A 54 -3.19 9.91 -4.68
N LEU A 55 -2.88 8.67 -5.09
CA LEU A 55 -1.86 8.41 -6.11
C LEU A 55 -2.43 8.39 -7.52
N ASP A 56 -3.74 8.55 -7.67
CA ASP A 56 -4.42 8.53 -8.97
C ASP A 56 -4.06 7.27 -9.75
N CYS A 57 -4.30 6.12 -9.13
CA CYS A 57 -3.94 4.83 -9.72
C CYS A 57 -5.01 3.78 -9.40
N ASN A 58 -4.81 2.58 -9.90
CA ASN A 58 -5.73 1.46 -9.65
C ASN A 58 -5.12 0.50 -8.63
N ILE A 59 -5.96 -0.37 -8.09
CA ILE A 59 -5.52 -1.31 -7.05
C ILE A 59 -4.37 -2.21 -7.53
N ALA A 60 -4.39 -2.60 -8.81
CA ALA A 60 -3.33 -3.45 -9.37
C ALA A 60 -1.97 -2.75 -9.40
N ASP A 61 -1.95 -1.42 -9.28
CA ASP A 61 -0.71 -0.65 -9.28
C ASP A 61 -0.04 -0.62 -7.91
N ILE A 62 -0.74 -1.06 -6.86
CA ILE A 62 -0.24 -0.93 -5.49
C ILE A 62 -0.19 -2.24 -4.73
N VAL A 63 -0.96 -3.26 -5.12
CA VAL A 63 -1.01 -4.52 -4.38
C VAL A 63 -1.06 -5.70 -5.34
N GLU A 64 -0.41 -6.79 -4.93
CA GLU A 64 -0.50 -8.06 -5.62
C GLU A 64 -0.40 -9.17 -4.58
N PHE A 65 -0.79 -10.38 -4.96
CA PHE A 65 -0.65 -11.52 -4.07
C PHE A 65 0.59 -12.31 -4.46
N GLU A 66 1.38 -12.67 -3.46
CA GLU A 66 2.56 -13.51 -3.66
C GLU A 66 2.32 -14.85 -3.01
N LYS A 67 2.82 -15.90 -3.67
CA LYS A 67 2.71 -17.26 -3.16
C LYS A 67 3.65 -17.44 -1.98
N ARG A 68 3.15 -18.04 -0.91
CA ARG A 68 3.94 -18.38 0.27
C ARG A 68 4.09 -19.89 0.39
N ASP A 69 5.33 -20.32 0.58
CA ASP A 69 5.69 -21.73 0.73
C ASP A 69 5.80 -22.10 2.20
N ASN A 70 4.74 -22.21 2.90
CA ASN A 70 4.74 -22.81 4.25
C ASN A 70 3.44 -22.67 4.93
#